data_e6c48837009c3ba3daea04d1d6676405
#
_entry.id   e6c48837009c3ba3daea04d1d6676405
#
_cell.length_a   1.000
_cell.length_b   1.000
_cell.length_c   1.000
_cell.angle_alpha   90.00
_cell.angle_beta   90.00
_cell.angle_gamma   90.00
#
_symmetry.space_group_name_H-M   'P 1'
#
loop_
_entity.id
_entity.type
_entity.pdbx_description
1 polymer ?
#
loop_
_entity_poly.entity_id
_entity_poly.type
_entity_poly.pdbx_seq_one_letter_code
_entity_poly.pdbx_strand_id
1 'polypeptide(L)'
;MSSTGEYARLETTGRRTGRVHSVIVRYVMYGGKMAMFPQTGAAQDWVKNLMVNPGVNVYAGGSRWAGQAKLSRVAGVDDPLLGAFQRKYGEAEVRRRYWGQRQYVEVSLSSGTAEEMDELVYADLEVAFDGVASSYDEHILGNLMNLWLRNRSVELLTQTFVPGSTILEVGCGTGTETLQLARKGINVVASDISGRMLAVMMDKARREGLEGRVFPIHCRPYELKREVKEAGFDSLDGAYSTYGAVNTEPRLGQMMENLHALIRARGKLVLGVWNRFCLYEIAGYAYRMNPAMMVARLRNPVPVGRSRFCVTTNSYSVGSLDRIVSKWFKLEGVRGVEILLPPSNLVRYLPPRRLLRLVEKFDVALEGLFPWNRLGDHFLAVYESVGGHVEGKGAGGPPPLPGRSQKVQG
;
A
#
# COMPACT_ATOMS: atom_id res chain seq x y z
N MET A 1 1.42 -22.88 15.12
CA MET A 1 2.02 -21.94 14.17
C MET A 1 1.11 -21.89 12.97
N SER A 2 0.18 -20.95 12.90
CA SER A 2 -0.75 -20.82 11.79
C SER A 2 -0.08 -19.96 10.73
N SER A 3 0.21 -20.54 9.56
CA SER A 3 0.59 -19.81 8.35
C SER A 3 -0.64 -19.09 7.77
N THR A 4 -1.20 -18.17 8.53
CA THR A 4 -2.33 -17.35 8.11
C THR A 4 -1.87 -16.46 6.97
N GLY A 5 -2.24 -16.80 5.74
CA GLY A 5 -1.97 -15.99 4.56
C GLY A 5 -1.20 -16.69 3.42
N GLU A 6 -0.47 -17.77 3.67
CA GLU A 6 0.27 -18.46 2.59
C GLU A 6 -0.58 -19.44 1.77
N TYR A 7 -1.53 -20.13 2.41
CA TYR A 7 -2.30 -21.20 1.80
C TYR A 7 -3.80 -21.01 2.02
N ALA A 8 -4.58 -21.43 1.04
CA ALA A 8 -6.00 -21.63 1.15
C ALA A 8 -6.35 -23.10 0.99
N ARG A 9 -7.37 -23.57 1.72
CA ARG A 9 -8.04 -24.82 1.45
C ARG A 9 -9.19 -24.56 0.51
N LEU A 10 -9.16 -25.18 -0.66
CA LEU A 10 -10.20 -25.09 -1.68
C LEU A 10 -11.01 -26.38 -1.69
N GLU A 11 -12.33 -26.27 -1.58
CA GLU A 11 -13.26 -27.38 -1.74
C GLU A 11 -13.95 -27.29 -3.09
N THR A 12 -13.88 -28.37 -3.87
CA THR A 12 -14.47 -28.50 -5.21
C THR A 12 -15.44 -29.67 -5.24
N THR A 13 -16.51 -29.56 -6.02
CA THR A 13 -17.46 -30.67 -6.24
C THR A 13 -16.95 -31.58 -7.36
N GLY A 14 -16.78 -32.85 -7.05
CA GLY A 14 -16.29 -33.86 -7.99
C GLY A 14 -17.19 -34.01 -9.21
N ARG A 15 -16.62 -33.86 -10.40
CA ARG A 15 -17.35 -33.88 -11.69
C ARG A 15 -18.03 -35.21 -12.03
N ARG A 16 -17.56 -36.31 -11.41
CA ARG A 16 -18.10 -37.68 -11.63
C ARG A 16 -18.95 -38.19 -10.47
N THR A 17 -18.60 -37.82 -9.26
CA THR A 17 -19.19 -38.40 -8.04
C THR A 17 -20.09 -37.43 -7.27
N GLY A 18 -20.04 -36.14 -7.58
CA GLY A 18 -20.72 -35.10 -6.81
C GLY A 18 -20.14 -34.88 -5.39
N ARG A 19 -19.15 -35.68 -4.98
CA ARG A 19 -18.53 -35.57 -3.65
C ARG A 19 -17.62 -34.36 -3.57
N VAL A 20 -17.52 -33.77 -2.37
CA VAL A 20 -16.61 -32.67 -2.08
C VAL A 20 -15.17 -33.20 -1.98
N HIS A 21 -14.26 -32.55 -2.66
CA HIS A 21 -12.82 -32.79 -2.60
C HIS A 21 -12.10 -31.53 -2.14
N SER A 22 -11.20 -31.69 -1.16
CA SER A 22 -10.39 -30.59 -0.64
C SER A 22 -8.98 -30.63 -1.20
N VAL A 23 -8.42 -29.47 -1.49
CA VAL A 23 -7.02 -29.28 -1.89
C VAL A 23 -6.44 -28.05 -1.20
N ILE A 24 -5.16 -28.12 -0.81
CA ILE A 24 -4.42 -26.97 -0.28
C ILE A 24 -3.68 -26.32 -1.45
N VAL A 25 -3.90 -25.03 -1.64
CA VAL A 25 -3.36 -24.26 -2.75
C VAL A 25 -2.68 -22.98 -2.23
N ARG A 26 -1.63 -22.55 -2.92
CA ARG A 26 -1.08 -21.21 -2.75
C ARG A 26 -1.89 -20.22 -3.55
N TYR A 27 -2.09 -19.02 -3.00
CA TYR A 27 -2.91 -18.00 -3.63
C TYR A 27 -2.31 -16.61 -3.48
N VAL A 28 -2.74 -15.71 -4.33
CA VAL A 28 -2.57 -14.26 -4.18
C VAL A 28 -3.91 -13.58 -4.44
N MET A 29 -4.14 -12.45 -3.79
CA MET A 29 -5.23 -11.57 -4.18
C MET A 29 -4.79 -10.78 -5.43
N TYR A 30 -5.57 -10.88 -6.51
CA TYR A 30 -5.23 -10.34 -7.81
C TYR A 30 -6.47 -9.74 -8.49
N GLY A 31 -6.50 -8.43 -8.68
CA GLY A 31 -7.62 -7.75 -9.30
C GLY A 31 -8.95 -7.91 -8.54
N GLY A 32 -8.92 -7.95 -7.21
CA GLY A 32 -10.09 -8.16 -6.36
C GLY A 32 -10.60 -9.61 -6.32
N LYS A 33 -9.84 -10.55 -6.85
CA LYS A 33 -10.14 -11.99 -6.86
C LYS A 33 -8.98 -12.78 -6.30
N MET A 34 -9.26 -14.01 -5.89
CA MET A 34 -8.24 -14.93 -5.46
C MET A 34 -7.68 -15.70 -6.68
N ALA A 35 -6.37 -15.60 -6.92
CA ALA A 35 -5.71 -16.31 -8.02
C ALA A 35 -4.80 -17.40 -7.49
N MET A 36 -4.79 -18.55 -8.14
CA MET A 36 -4.01 -19.74 -7.73
C MET A 36 -3.52 -20.52 -8.94
N PHE A 37 -2.25 -20.96 -8.88
CA PHE A 37 -1.69 -21.84 -9.89
C PHE A 37 -1.88 -23.31 -9.53
N PRO A 38 -2.38 -24.13 -10.44
CA PRO A 38 -2.33 -25.58 -10.28
C PRO A 38 -0.90 -26.09 -10.43
N GLN A 39 -0.41 -26.91 -9.50
CA GLN A 39 1.00 -27.38 -9.49
C GLN A 39 1.42 -28.13 -10.77
N THR A 40 0.52 -28.89 -11.36
CA THR A 40 0.75 -29.65 -12.59
C THR A 40 -0.16 -29.22 -13.74
N GLY A 41 -0.56 -27.94 -13.75
CA GLY A 41 -1.42 -27.37 -14.77
C GLY A 41 -2.89 -27.83 -14.70
N ALA A 42 -3.64 -27.55 -15.75
CA ALA A 42 -5.08 -27.86 -15.84
C ALA A 42 -5.41 -29.39 -15.83
N ALA A 43 -4.40 -30.25 -15.84
CA ALA A 43 -4.59 -31.70 -15.77
C ALA A 43 -5.00 -32.19 -14.37
N GLN A 44 -4.84 -31.36 -13.30
CA GLN A 44 -5.23 -31.77 -11.96
C GLN A 44 -6.74 -31.95 -11.83
N ASP A 45 -7.13 -32.95 -11.03
CA ASP A 45 -8.54 -33.30 -10.89
C ASP A 45 -9.41 -32.19 -10.29
N TRP A 46 -8.88 -31.42 -9.36
CA TRP A 46 -9.62 -30.28 -8.79
C TRP A 46 -9.90 -29.19 -9.85
N VAL A 47 -8.96 -28.93 -10.78
CA VAL A 47 -9.16 -28.01 -11.89
C VAL A 47 -10.21 -28.54 -12.84
N LYS A 48 -10.16 -29.83 -13.20
CA LYS A 48 -11.18 -30.49 -14.03
C LYS A 48 -12.56 -30.47 -13.37
N ASN A 49 -12.61 -30.58 -12.04
CA ASN A 49 -13.86 -30.44 -11.29
C ASN A 49 -14.44 -29.04 -11.44
N LEU A 50 -13.61 -28.00 -11.34
CA LEU A 50 -14.02 -26.60 -11.50
C LEU A 50 -14.52 -26.26 -12.90
N MET A 51 -13.98 -26.91 -13.92
CA MET A 51 -14.46 -26.70 -15.30
C MET A 51 -15.90 -27.19 -15.51
N VAL A 52 -16.35 -28.16 -14.70
CA VAL A 52 -17.72 -28.71 -14.74
C VAL A 52 -18.59 -28.07 -13.67
N ASN A 53 -18.07 -27.93 -12.48
CA ASN A 53 -18.75 -27.37 -11.30
C ASN A 53 -17.94 -26.16 -10.78
N PRO A 54 -18.20 -24.95 -11.27
CA PRO A 54 -17.37 -23.79 -10.93
C PRO A 54 -17.58 -23.26 -9.49
N GLY A 55 -18.64 -23.71 -8.79
CA GLY A 55 -18.88 -23.36 -7.40
C GLY A 55 -17.83 -23.95 -6.47
N VAL A 56 -17.26 -23.14 -5.60
CA VAL A 56 -16.22 -23.54 -4.63
C VAL A 56 -16.47 -22.97 -3.25
N ASN A 57 -15.96 -23.67 -2.22
CA ASN A 57 -15.69 -23.06 -0.92
C ASN A 57 -14.19 -22.87 -0.75
N VAL A 58 -13.79 -21.69 -0.30
CA VAL A 58 -12.41 -21.34 0.01
C VAL A 58 -12.32 -21.06 1.50
N TYR A 59 -11.30 -21.64 2.14
CA TYR A 59 -10.98 -21.36 3.54
C TYR A 59 -9.61 -20.68 3.59
N ALA A 60 -9.61 -19.43 3.93
CA ALA A 60 -8.41 -18.59 4.02
C ALA A 60 -8.60 -17.53 5.10
N GLY A 61 -7.52 -17.12 5.76
CA GLY A 61 -7.57 -16.08 6.79
C GLY A 61 -8.47 -16.41 7.99
N GLY A 62 -8.75 -17.70 8.26
CA GLY A 62 -9.65 -18.13 9.32
C GLY A 62 -11.14 -18.15 8.94
N SER A 63 -11.51 -17.66 7.76
CA SER A 63 -12.88 -17.56 7.28
C SER A 63 -13.20 -18.55 6.15
N ARG A 64 -14.49 -18.83 5.94
CA ARG A 64 -15.02 -19.62 4.82
C ARG A 64 -15.72 -18.72 3.82
N TRP A 65 -15.38 -18.90 2.55
CA TRP A 65 -15.88 -18.13 1.43
C TRP A 65 -16.55 -19.05 0.41
N ALA A 66 -17.74 -18.72 -0.06
CA ALA A 66 -18.25 -19.32 -1.30
C ALA A 66 -17.74 -18.48 -2.48
N GLY A 67 -17.55 -19.11 -3.64
CA GLY A 67 -17.05 -18.40 -4.81
C GLY A 67 -17.34 -19.13 -6.10
N GLN A 68 -17.05 -18.43 -7.20
CA GLN A 68 -17.12 -18.97 -8.55
C GLN A 68 -15.71 -18.97 -9.14
N ALA A 69 -15.26 -20.17 -9.53
CA ALA A 69 -13.95 -20.37 -10.11
C ALA A 69 -14.00 -20.30 -11.64
N LYS A 70 -12.96 -19.71 -12.22
CA LYS A 70 -12.75 -19.65 -13.66
C LYS A 70 -11.30 -19.98 -13.99
N LEU A 71 -11.08 -20.77 -15.05
CA LEU A 71 -9.76 -20.98 -15.59
C LEU A 71 -9.39 -19.81 -16.52
N SER A 72 -8.29 -19.15 -16.22
CA SER A 72 -7.77 -17.97 -16.93
C SER A 72 -6.38 -18.24 -17.49
N ARG A 73 -5.89 -17.44 -18.43
CA ARG A 73 -4.59 -17.59 -19.06
C ARG A 73 -3.62 -16.53 -18.58
N VAL A 74 -2.36 -16.94 -18.38
CA VAL A 74 -1.22 -16.04 -18.16
C VAL A 74 -0.84 -15.41 -19.49
N ALA A 75 -0.68 -14.09 -19.51
CA ALA A 75 -0.38 -13.35 -20.75
C ALA A 75 1.06 -13.60 -21.26
N GLY A 76 1.98 -14.00 -20.39
CA GLY A 76 3.38 -14.27 -20.74
C GLY A 76 4.26 -14.36 -19.50
N VAL A 77 5.57 -14.42 -19.70
CA VAL A 77 6.57 -14.49 -18.60
C VAL A 77 6.61 -13.21 -17.76
N ASP A 78 6.21 -12.10 -18.34
CA ASP A 78 6.11 -10.79 -17.67
C ASP A 78 4.71 -10.53 -17.11
N ASP A 79 3.87 -11.57 -16.99
CA ASP A 79 2.53 -11.43 -16.45
C ASP A 79 2.61 -10.95 -15.00
N PRO A 80 1.93 -9.88 -14.67
CA PRO A 80 1.92 -9.34 -13.32
C PRO A 80 1.48 -10.33 -12.23
N LEU A 81 0.67 -11.32 -12.57
CA LEU A 81 0.29 -12.39 -11.65
C LEU A 81 1.51 -13.20 -11.19
N LEU A 82 2.42 -13.54 -12.11
CA LEU A 82 3.67 -14.21 -11.75
C LEU A 82 4.51 -13.36 -10.81
N GLY A 83 4.58 -12.06 -11.07
CA GLY A 83 5.21 -11.09 -10.16
C GLY A 83 4.58 -11.04 -8.77
N ALA A 84 3.25 -11.14 -8.65
CA ALA A 84 2.57 -11.23 -7.36
C ALA A 84 2.96 -12.51 -6.60
N PHE A 85 2.99 -13.64 -7.29
CA PHE A 85 3.44 -14.90 -6.70
C PHE A 85 4.92 -14.87 -6.30
N GLN A 86 5.80 -14.29 -7.12
CA GLN A 86 7.24 -14.16 -6.81
C GLN A 86 7.48 -13.36 -5.53
N ARG A 87 6.76 -12.28 -5.32
CA ARG A 87 6.88 -11.48 -4.09
C ARG A 87 6.40 -12.22 -2.85
N LYS A 88 5.26 -12.89 -2.96
CA LYS A 88 4.68 -13.61 -1.81
C LYS A 88 5.44 -14.87 -1.45
N TYR A 89 5.97 -15.61 -2.44
CA TYR A 89 6.54 -16.93 -2.25
C TYR A 89 8.03 -17.05 -2.61
N GLY A 90 8.64 -15.98 -3.10
CA GLY A 90 10.02 -15.94 -3.55
C GLY A 90 10.21 -16.34 -5.03
N GLU A 91 11.11 -15.65 -5.72
CA GLU A 91 11.35 -15.85 -7.16
C GLU A 91 11.81 -17.27 -7.49
N ALA A 92 12.75 -17.82 -6.70
CA ALA A 92 13.27 -19.17 -6.91
C ALA A 92 12.16 -20.24 -6.81
N GLU A 93 11.24 -20.09 -5.84
CA GLU A 93 10.14 -21.02 -5.63
C GLU A 93 9.12 -20.93 -6.77
N VAL A 94 8.81 -19.73 -7.26
CA VAL A 94 7.89 -19.52 -8.38
C VAL A 94 8.50 -20.04 -9.67
N ARG A 95 9.78 -19.78 -9.94
CA ARG A 95 10.49 -20.36 -11.08
C ARG A 95 10.46 -21.89 -11.05
N ARG A 96 10.71 -22.50 -9.90
CA ARG A 96 10.71 -23.95 -9.74
C ARG A 96 9.33 -24.57 -9.98
N ARG A 97 8.24 -23.93 -9.51
CA ARG A 97 6.89 -24.54 -9.49
C ARG A 97 5.97 -24.10 -10.60
N TYR A 98 6.06 -22.84 -11.01
CA TYR A 98 5.05 -22.20 -11.86
C TYR A 98 5.61 -21.65 -13.17
N TRP A 99 6.92 -21.71 -13.37
CA TRP A 99 7.53 -21.22 -14.59
C TRP A 99 7.05 -22.00 -15.81
N GLY A 100 6.55 -21.28 -16.83
CA GLY A 100 5.99 -21.89 -18.03
C GLY A 100 4.53 -22.31 -17.91
N GLN A 101 3.90 -22.17 -16.76
CA GLN A 101 2.46 -22.39 -16.64
C GLN A 101 1.70 -21.29 -17.40
N ARG A 102 0.77 -21.72 -18.25
CA ARG A 102 -0.02 -20.84 -19.11
C ARG A 102 -1.42 -20.56 -18.57
N GLN A 103 -1.81 -21.22 -17.48
CA GLN A 103 -3.16 -21.15 -16.93
C GLN A 103 -3.13 -21.05 -15.41
N TYR A 104 -4.08 -20.31 -14.87
CA TYR A 104 -4.33 -20.20 -13.45
C TYR A 104 -5.84 -20.23 -13.18
N VAL A 105 -6.21 -20.55 -11.95
CA VAL A 105 -7.60 -20.51 -11.49
C VAL A 105 -7.84 -19.17 -10.81
N GLU A 106 -8.85 -18.47 -11.25
CA GLU A 106 -9.36 -17.23 -10.68
C GLU A 106 -10.66 -17.53 -9.94
N VAL A 107 -10.78 -17.14 -8.68
CA VAL A 107 -12.00 -17.30 -7.88
C VAL A 107 -12.57 -15.94 -7.53
N SER A 108 -13.77 -15.66 -8.01
CA SER A 108 -14.58 -14.53 -7.53
C SER A 108 -15.33 -14.98 -6.28
N LEU A 109 -14.98 -14.41 -5.12
CA LEU A 109 -15.63 -14.74 -3.86
C LEU A 109 -17.01 -14.05 -3.80
N SER A 110 -18.04 -14.82 -3.48
CA SER A 110 -19.44 -14.38 -3.56
C SER A 110 -20.17 -14.34 -2.20
N SER A 111 -19.58 -14.91 -1.18
CA SER A 111 -20.12 -14.89 0.18
C SER A 111 -19.03 -14.52 1.18
N GLY A 112 -19.29 -13.51 1.92
CA GLY A 112 -18.45 -12.90 2.93
C GLY A 112 -18.90 -11.47 3.12
N THR A 113 -18.77 -10.94 4.32
CA THR A 113 -18.98 -9.50 4.51
C THR A 113 -17.86 -8.72 3.82
N ALA A 114 -18.10 -7.45 3.50
CA ALA A 114 -17.04 -6.59 2.97
C ALA A 114 -15.83 -6.57 3.92
N GLU A 115 -16.07 -6.63 5.22
CA GLU A 115 -15.04 -6.67 6.26
C GLU A 115 -14.13 -7.89 6.18
N GLU A 116 -14.70 -9.07 5.92
CA GLU A 116 -13.92 -10.29 5.75
C GLU A 116 -13.06 -10.26 4.48
N MET A 117 -13.59 -9.66 3.39
CA MET A 117 -12.79 -9.46 2.16
C MET A 117 -11.61 -8.52 2.40
N ASP A 118 -11.82 -7.47 3.17
CA ASP A 118 -10.75 -6.54 3.54
C ASP A 118 -9.66 -7.23 4.38
N GLU A 119 -10.05 -8.16 5.27
CA GLU A 119 -9.09 -8.95 6.05
C GLU A 119 -8.16 -9.80 5.17
N LEU A 120 -8.68 -10.38 4.09
CA LEU A 120 -7.84 -11.09 3.12
C LEU A 120 -6.87 -10.15 2.40
N VAL A 121 -7.32 -8.93 2.06
CA VAL A 121 -6.45 -7.90 1.46
C VAL A 121 -5.34 -7.51 2.43
N TYR A 122 -5.67 -7.28 3.71
CA TYR A 122 -4.66 -6.94 4.72
C TYR A 122 -3.65 -8.08 4.91
N ALA A 123 -4.10 -9.33 5.00
CA ALA A 123 -3.20 -10.47 5.13
C ALA A 123 -2.25 -10.61 3.91
N ASP A 124 -2.74 -10.32 2.71
CA ASP A 124 -1.93 -10.34 1.49
C ASP A 124 -0.92 -9.18 1.45
N LEU A 125 -1.32 -7.99 1.89
CA LEU A 125 -0.43 -6.83 2.03
C LEU A 125 0.69 -7.11 3.03
N GLU A 126 0.37 -7.61 4.23
CA GLU A 126 1.34 -7.94 5.28
C GLU A 126 2.40 -8.92 4.75
N VAL A 127 1.97 -10.04 4.15
CA VAL A 127 2.89 -11.04 3.59
C VAL A 127 3.74 -10.45 2.46
N ALA A 128 3.14 -9.64 1.57
CA ALA A 128 3.85 -9.03 0.45
C ALA A 128 4.95 -8.07 0.92
N PHE A 129 4.66 -7.22 1.91
CA PHE A 129 5.62 -6.25 2.44
C PHE A 129 6.65 -6.87 3.38
N ASP A 130 6.26 -7.86 4.18
CA ASP A 130 7.21 -8.67 4.96
C ASP A 130 8.23 -9.37 4.07
N GLY A 131 7.78 -9.89 2.93
CA GLY A 131 8.64 -10.60 1.97
C GLY A 131 9.71 -9.74 1.32
N VAL A 132 9.49 -8.42 1.20
CA VAL A 132 10.42 -7.48 0.54
C VAL A 132 11.16 -6.55 1.51
N ALA A 133 10.87 -6.61 2.80
CA ALA A 133 11.36 -5.64 3.78
C ALA A 133 12.89 -5.45 3.77
N SER A 134 13.66 -6.54 3.64
CA SER A 134 15.12 -6.50 3.65
C SER A 134 15.76 -5.88 2.40
N SER A 135 15.07 -5.93 1.26
CA SER A 135 15.55 -5.41 -0.03
C SER A 135 14.77 -4.17 -0.49
N TYR A 136 13.81 -3.71 0.30
CA TYR A 136 12.91 -2.63 -0.09
C TYR A 136 13.64 -1.34 -0.43
N ASP A 137 14.59 -0.93 0.42
CA ASP A 137 15.35 0.30 0.21
C ASP A 137 16.16 0.25 -1.08
N GLU A 138 16.85 -0.86 -1.35
CA GLU A 138 17.64 -1.03 -2.56
C GLU A 138 16.78 -0.86 -3.82
N HIS A 139 15.60 -1.49 -3.81
CA HIS A 139 14.64 -1.38 -4.91
C HIS A 139 14.08 0.03 -5.09
N ILE A 140 13.79 0.72 -3.99
CA ILE A 140 13.14 2.03 -4.03
C ILE A 140 14.15 3.14 -4.29
N LEU A 141 15.26 3.14 -3.55
CA LEU A 141 16.27 4.20 -3.62
C LEU A 141 17.14 4.09 -4.87
N GLY A 142 17.20 2.93 -5.51
CA GLY A 142 17.84 2.74 -6.81
C GLY A 142 17.12 3.40 -8.01
N ASN A 143 15.90 3.92 -7.81
CA ASN A 143 15.12 4.55 -8.87
C ASN A 143 15.03 6.07 -8.67
N LEU A 144 15.53 6.84 -9.66
CA LEU A 144 15.61 8.29 -9.59
C LEU A 144 14.23 8.96 -9.39
N MET A 145 13.18 8.44 -10.02
CA MET A 145 11.83 9.01 -9.89
C MET A 145 11.22 8.75 -8.51
N ASN A 146 11.49 7.59 -7.92
CA ASN A 146 11.08 7.37 -6.54
C ASN A 146 11.79 8.31 -5.56
N LEU A 147 13.08 8.57 -5.76
CA LEU A 147 13.81 9.56 -4.96
C LEU A 147 13.23 10.97 -5.15
N TRP A 148 12.87 11.32 -6.39
CA TRP A 148 12.24 12.60 -6.69
C TRP A 148 10.92 12.74 -5.92
N LEU A 149 10.02 11.78 -6.05
CA LEU A 149 8.72 11.78 -5.34
C LEU A 149 8.90 11.88 -3.83
N ARG A 150 9.83 11.10 -3.25
CA ARG A 150 10.10 11.12 -1.81
C ARG A 150 10.66 12.47 -1.34
N ASN A 151 11.57 13.07 -2.09
CA ASN A 151 12.12 14.38 -1.78
C ASN A 151 11.03 15.46 -1.79
N ARG A 152 10.12 15.43 -2.78
CA ARG A 152 8.97 16.35 -2.84
C ARG A 152 8.03 16.15 -1.66
N SER A 153 7.79 14.90 -1.26
CA SER A 153 6.98 14.56 -0.08
C SER A 153 7.62 15.11 1.20
N VAL A 154 8.91 14.83 1.44
CA VAL A 154 9.62 15.31 2.63
C VAL A 154 9.69 16.82 2.69
N GLU A 155 9.89 17.49 1.55
CA GLU A 155 9.87 18.95 1.47
C GLU A 155 8.52 19.51 1.93
N LEU A 156 7.40 18.99 1.43
CA LEU A 156 6.07 19.41 1.86
C LEU A 156 5.84 19.10 3.35
N LEU A 157 6.22 17.92 3.81
CA LEU A 157 6.06 17.52 5.22
C LEU A 157 6.83 18.45 6.16
N THR A 158 8.06 18.84 5.80
CA THR A 158 8.88 19.76 6.61
C THR A 158 8.42 21.23 6.54
N GLN A 159 7.65 21.59 5.52
CA GLN A 159 6.94 22.89 5.46
C GLN A 159 5.65 22.87 6.30
N THR A 160 5.04 21.70 6.47
CA THR A 160 3.77 21.53 7.17
C THR A 160 3.96 21.31 8.68
N PHE A 161 4.98 20.52 9.06
CA PHE A 161 5.23 20.15 10.46
C PHE A 161 6.54 20.76 10.95
N VAL A 162 6.49 21.32 12.16
CA VAL A 162 7.64 22.02 12.78
C VAL A 162 8.38 21.10 13.77
N PRO A 163 9.67 21.39 14.06
CA PRO A 163 10.41 20.67 15.11
C PRO A 163 9.65 20.70 16.44
N GLY A 164 9.65 19.58 17.16
CA GLY A 164 8.88 19.39 18.40
C GLY A 164 7.46 18.86 18.20
N SER A 165 6.91 18.91 16.98
CA SER A 165 5.61 18.28 16.68
C SER A 165 5.68 16.77 16.90
N THR A 166 4.53 16.21 17.34
CA THR A 166 4.30 14.74 17.37
C THR A 166 3.24 14.39 16.33
N ILE A 167 3.63 13.63 15.32
CA ILE A 167 2.78 13.31 14.17
C ILE A 167 2.70 11.80 13.94
N LEU A 168 1.63 11.34 13.27
CA LEU A 168 1.44 9.94 12.90
C LEU A 168 1.78 9.72 11.42
N GLU A 169 2.59 8.72 11.14
CA GLU A 169 2.79 8.19 9.79
C GLU A 169 2.01 6.88 9.62
N VAL A 170 1.24 6.79 8.55
CA VAL A 170 0.51 5.57 8.18
C VAL A 170 1.15 4.92 6.97
N GLY A 171 1.65 3.68 7.15
CA GLY A 171 2.40 2.95 6.13
C GLY A 171 3.84 3.43 6.01
N CYS A 172 4.56 3.48 7.13
CA CYS A 172 5.93 4.02 7.20
C CYS A 172 6.97 3.16 6.44
N GLY A 173 6.67 1.90 6.16
CA GLY A 173 7.61 0.97 5.54
C GLY A 173 8.91 0.88 6.32
N THR A 174 10.02 0.97 5.62
CA THR A 174 11.37 0.97 6.21
C THR A 174 11.81 2.33 6.77
N GLY A 175 10.89 3.30 6.90
CA GLY A 175 11.10 4.57 7.60
C GLY A 175 11.90 5.62 6.82
N THR A 176 11.82 5.65 5.50
CA THR A 176 12.60 6.61 4.69
C THR A 176 12.22 8.06 5.00
N GLU A 177 10.93 8.38 5.08
CA GLU A 177 10.40 9.69 5.47
C GLU A 177 10.49 9.89 6.98
N THR A 178 10.12 8.88 7.77
CA THR A 178 10.17 8.87 9.24
C THR A 178 11.51 9.39 9.76
N LEU A 179 12.63 8.80 9.30
CA LEU A 179 13.96 9.16 9.77
C LEU A 179 14.37 10.57 9.34
N GLN A 180 13.96 11.01 8.14
CA GLN A 180 14.24 12.36 7.69
C GLN A 180 13.53 13.42 8.54
N LEU A 181 12.29 13.16 8.97
CA LEU A 181 11.54 14.04 9.87
C LEU A 181 12.10 13.98 11.29
N ALA A 182 12.44 12.80 11.78
CA ALA A 182 13.06 12.62 13.09
C ALA A 182 14.40 13.39 13.22
N ARG A 183 15.27 13.37 12.17
CA ARG A 183 16.49 14.20 12.10
C ARG A 183 16.21 15.71 12.19
N LYS A 184 15.03 16.14 11.78
CA LYS A 184 14.59 17.55 11.88
C LYS A 184 13.91 17.87 13.21
N GLY A 185 13.94 16.95 14.18
CA GLY A 185 13.40 17.16 15.52
C GLY A 185 11.90 16.92 15.64
N ILE A 186 11.27 16.28 14.69
CA ILE A 186 9.86 15.89 14.73
C ILE A 186 9.75 14.49 15.37
N ASN A 187 8.78 14.29 16.25
CA ASN A 187 8.48 12.98 16.83
C ASN A 187 7.48 12.26 15.90
N VAL A 188 7.82 11.05 15.48
CA VAL A 188 6.99 10.29 14.53
C VAL A 188 6.49 9.01 15.17
N VAL A 189 5.18 8.92 15.36
CA VAL A 189 4.48 7.67 15.64
C VAL A 189 4.34 6.97 14.29
N ALA A 190 5.09 5.91 14.05
CA ALA A 190 5.25 5.29 12.75
C ALA A 190 4.51 3.95 12.70
N SER A 191 3.39 3.91 11.99
CA SER A 191 2.58 2.69 11.86
C SER A 191 2.79 1.99 10.52
N ASP A 192 2.83 0.66 10.58
CA ASP A 192 2.84 -0.20 9.39
C ASP A 192 2.15 -1.55 9.68
N ILE A 193 1.61 -2.16 8.64
CA ILE A 193 1.04 -3.50 8.70
C ILE A 193 2.12 -4.59 8.74
N SER A 194 3.32 -4.29 8.25
CA SER A 194 4.45 -5.21 8.21
C SER A 194 5.36 -5.03 9.43
N GLY A 195 5.38 -6.03 10.29
CA GLY A 195 6.30 -6.06 11.43
C GLY A 195 7.77 -6.07 11.02
N ARG A 196 8.10 -6.67 9.87
CA ARG A 196 9.47 -6.68 9.33
C ARG A 196 9.92 -5.32 8.81
N MET A 197 9.01 -4.55 8.20
CA MET A 197 9.28 -3.17 7.80
C MET A 197 9.64 -2.31 9.02
N LEU A 198 8.82 -2.39 10.08
CA LEU A 198 9.08 -1.69 11.34
C LEU A 198 10.41 -2.10 11.97
N ALA A 199 10.78 -3.38 11.94
CA ALA A 199 12.07 -3.84 12.45
C ALA A 199 13.24 -3.20 11.70
N VAL A 200 13.18 -3.15 10.35
CA VAL A 200 14.20 -2.48 9.52
C VAL A 200 14.27 -0.98 9.83
N MET A 201 13.12 -0.32 9.97
CA MET A 201 13.05 1.10 10.33
C MET A 201 13.73 1.35 11.69
N MET A 202 13.40 0.56 12.71
CA MET A 202 13.94 0.73 14.06
C MET A 202 15.42 0.41 14.12
N ASP A 203 15.94 -0.53 13.33
CA ASP A 203 17.36 -0.77 13.22
C ASP A 203 18.12 0.43 12.65
N LYS A 204 17.55 1.11 11.66
CA LYS A 204 18.10 2.37 11.15
C LYS A 204 18.01 3.49 12.19
N ALA A 205 16.86 3.64 12.85
CA ALA A 205 16.69 4.65 13.90
C ALA A 205 17.74 4.52 15.02
N ARG A 206 18.02 3.29 15.48
CA ARG A 206 19.06 3.01 16.49
C ARG A 206 20.46 3.37 16.01
N ARG A 207 20.79 3.00 14.77
CA ARG A 207 22.11 3.34 14.19
C ARG A 207 22.35 4.85 14.10
N GLU A 208 21.30 5.63 14.01
CA GLU A 208 21.35 7.08 13.91
C GLU A 208 21.05 7.80 15.23
N GLY A 209 20.78 7.08 16.33
CA GLY A 209 20.44 7.67 17.63
C GLY A 209 19.11 8.40 17.64
N LEU A 210 18.15 7.95 16.81
CA LEU A 210 16.84 8.56 16.63
C LEU A 210 15.71 7.80 17.33
N GLU A 211 15.99 6.73 18.06
CA GLU A 211 14.99 5.90 18.73
C GLU A 211 14.12 6.66 19.74
N GLY A 212 14.60 7.75 20.28
CA GLY A 212 13.82 8.64 21.16
C GLY A 212 12.79 9.52 20.43
N ARG A 213 12.76 9.49 19.08
CA ARG A 213 11.84 10.28 18.26
C ARG A 213 10.98 9.44 17.32
N VAL A 214 11.20 8.14 17.26
CA VAL A 214 10.48 7.21 16.38
C VAL A 214 9.80 6.15 17.23
N PHE A 215 8.47 6.10 17.17
CA PHE A 215 7.62 5.23 17.98
C PHE A 215 6.89 4.25 17.07
N PRO A 216 7.36 3.00 16.93
CA PRO A 216 6.77 2.03 16.01
C PRO A 216 5.44 1.47 16.53
N ILE A 217 4.45 1.37 15.66
CA ILE A 217 3.15 0.73 15.94
C ILE A 217 2.84 -0.28 14.83
N HIS A 218 2.77 -1.56 15.18
CA HIS A 218 2.38 -2.62 14.27
C HIS A 218 0.87 -2.81 14.32
N CYS A 219 0.16 -2.25 13.35
CA CYS A 219 -1.29 -2.34 13.27
C CYS A 219 -1.82 -2.17 11.84
N ARG A 220 -3.07 -2.53 11.65
CA ARG A 220 -3.84 -2.20 10.45
C ARG A 220 -4.42 -0.79 10.59
N PRO A 221 -4.61 -0.05 9.48
CA PRO A 221 -5.08 1.33 9.55
C PRO A 221 -6.42 1.54 10.25
N TYR A 222 -7.29 0.56 10.25
CA TYR A 222 -8.57 0.65 10.98
C TYR A 222 -8.43 0.48 12.50
N GLU A 223 -7.27 0.02 12.99
CA GLU A 223 -6.96 -0.16 14.43
C GLU A 223 -6.22 1.05 15.02
N LEU A 224 -5.78 1.99 14.18
CA LEU A 224 -4.91 3.11 14.55
C LEU A 224 -5.36 3.86 15.81
N LYS A 225 -6.65 4.17 15.93
CA LYS A 225 -7.16 4.91 17.09
C LYS A 225 -6.89 4.17 18.40
N ARG A 226 -7.09 2.87 18.43
CA ARG A 226 -6.87 2.03 19.62
C ARG A 226 -5.38 1.95 19.93
N GLU A 227 -4.59 1.49 18.97
CA GLU A 227 -3.17 1.20 19.13
C GLU A 227 -2.33 2.45 19.48
N VAL A 228 -2.64 3.59 18.85
CA VAL A 228 -1.97 4.87 19.12
C VAL A 228 -2.27 5.36 20.52
N LYS A 229 -3.53 5.24 20.98
CA LYS A 229 -3.90 5.60 22.36
C LYS A 229 -3.32 4.67 23.41
N GLU A 230 -3.30 3.37 23.14
CA GLU A 230 -2.67 2.37 24.02
C GLU A 230 -1.15 2.60 24.14
N ALA A 231 -0.52 3.13 23.09
CA ALA A 231 0.89 3.56 23.11
C ALA A 231 1.11 4.90 23.85
N GLY A 232 0.07 5.53 24.38
CA GLY A 232 0.14 6.74 25.21
C GLY A 232 0.03 8.05 24.44
N PHE A 233 -0.44 8.02 23.19
CA PHE A 233 -0.62 9.23 22.37
C PHE A 233 -2.11 9.56 22.24
N ASP A 234 -2.60 10.47 23.09
CA ASP A 234 -4.02 10.86 23.09
C ASP A 234 -4.36 11.89 22.00
N SER A 235 -3.42 12.74 21.62
CA SER A 235 -3.61 13.79 20.63
C SER A 235 -2.30 14.05 19.86
N LEU A 236 -2.43 14.23 18.55
CA LEU A 236 -1.32 14.42 17.62
C LEU A 236 -1.44 15.77 16.91
N ASP A 237 -0.31 16.38 16.58
CA ASP A 237 -0.25 17.65 15.83
C ASP A 237 -0.72 17.49 14.39
N GLY A 238 -0.64 16.28 13.86
CA GLY A 238 -1.12 15.91 12.54
C GLY A 238 -0.76 14.49 12.17
N ALA A 239 -1.03 14.14 10.92
CA ALA A 239 -0.66 12.85 10.36
C ALA A 239 -0.29 12.97 8.88
N TYR A 240 0.39 11.95 8.39
CA TYR A 240 0.63 11.81 6.96
C TYR A 240 0.65 10.35 6.53
N SER A 241 0.37 10.15 5.26
CA SER A 241 0.55 8.87 4.57
C SER A 241 1.01 9.17 3.15
N THR A 242 2.20 8.70 2.80
CA THR A 242 2.81 8.99 1.49
C THR A 242 3.16 7.71 0.76
N TYR A 243 3.53 7.85 -0.51
CA TYR A 243 4.06 6.76 -1.31
C TYR A 243 3.12 5.56 -1.50
N GLY A 244 1.81 5.82 -1.61
CA GLY A 244 0.82 4.84 -2.07
C GLY A 244 0.14 4.00 -1.00
N ALA A 245 0.43 4.16 0.30
CA ALA A 245 -0.26 3.42 1.35
C ALA A 245 -1.78 3.66 1.31
N VAL A 246 -2.21 4.90 1.10
CA VAL A 246 -3.63 5.26 0.89
C VAL A 246 -4.27 4.48 -0.27
N ASN A 247 -3.50 4.18 -1.30
CA ASN A 247 -3.99 3.49 -2.49
C ASN A 247 -4.23 2.00 -2.27
N THR A 248 -3.62 1.40 -1.26
CA THR A 248 -3.78 -0.01 -0.90
C THR A 248 -4.77 -0.23 0.23
N GLU A 249 -5.26 0.85 0.86
CA GLU A 249 -6.17 0.80 1.99
C GLU A 249 -7.61 0.49 1.55
N PRO A 250 -8.18 -0.68 1.92
CA PRO A 250 -9.54 -1.04 1.56
C PRO A 250 -10.61 -0.26 2.36
N ARG A 251 -10.31 0.10 3.62
CA ARG A 251 -11.22 0.81 4.54
C ARG A 251 -10.83 2.27 4.71
N LEU A 252 -10.57 2.96 3.59
CA LEU A 252 -10.06 4.34 3.61
C LEU A 252 -10.94 5.30 4.43
N GLY A 253 -12.26 5.15 4.38
CA GLY A 253 -13.17 5.96 5.19
C GLY A 253 -12.96 5.78 6.70
N GLN A 254 -12.80 4.53 7.16
CA GLN A 254 -12.53 4.21 8.56
C GLN A 254 -11.14 4.67 9.00
N MET A 255 -10.14 4.55 8.13
CA MET A 255 -8.82 5.12 8.38
C MET A 255 -8.90 6.63 8.58
N MET A 256 -9.66 7.37 7.74
CA MET A 256 -9.83 8.83 7.88
C MET A 256 -10.55 9.20 9.19
N GLU A 257 -11.56 8.44 9.59
CA GLU A 257 -12.25 8.61 10.87
C GLU A 257 -11.30 8.43 12.07
N ASN A 258 -10.46 7.38 12.03
CA ASN A 258 -9.46 7.14 13.07
C ASN A 258 -8.44 8.27 13.15
N LEU A 259 -7.94 8.74 12.00
CA LEU A 259 -7.02 9.87 11.94
C LEU A 259 -7.63 11.14 12.50
N HIS A 260 -8.89 11.44 12.16
CA HIS A 260 -9.60 12.60 12.69
C HIS A 260 -9.74 12.54 14.22
N ALA A 261 -10.01 11.34 14.77
CA ALA A 261 -10.13 11.15 16.21
C ALA A 261 -8.80 11.26 16.98
N LEU A 262 -7.67 11.19 16.29
CA LEU A 262 -6.30 11.30 16.86
C LEU A 262 -5.69 12.69 16.65
N ILE A 263 -6.06 13.38 15.57
CA ILE A 263 -5.49 14.68 15.20
C ILE A 263 -6.25 15.80 15.94
N ARG A 264 -5.52 16.70 16.58
CA ARG A 264 -6.11 17.87 17.23
C ARG A 264 -6.86 18.76 16.25
N ALA A 265 -7.73 19.62 16.78
CA ALA A 265 -8.40 20.64 15.99
C ALA A 265 -7.38 21.50 15.22
N ARG A 266 -7.64 21.76 13.94
CA ARG A 266 -6.75 22.46 13.01
C ARG A 266 -5.41 21.79 12.76
N GLY A 267 -5.21 20.55 13.25
CA GLY A 267 -4.04 19.72 12.90
C GLY A 267 -4.07 19.34 11.42
N LYS A 268 -2.90 19.05 10.85
CA LYS A 268 -2.76 18.83 9.41
C LYS A 268 -2.70 17.34 9.07
N LEU A 269 -3.32 17.00 7.93
CA LEU A 269 -3.20 15.69 7.32
C LEU A 269 -2.60 15.85 5.91
N VAL A 270 -1.49 15.16 5.66
CA VAL A 270 -0.85 15.16 4.33
C VAL A 270 -0.99 13.78 3.70
N LEU A 271 -1.60 13.72 2.53
CA LEU A 271 -1.80 12.47 1.78
C LEU A 271 -1.06 12.53 0.45
N GLY A 272 -0.13 11.60 0.25
CA GLY A 272 0.56 11.37 -1.03
C GLY A 272 -0.09 10.19 -1.75
N VAL A 273 -0.68 10.43 -2.90
CA VAL A 273 -1.61 9.51 -3.55
C VAL A 273 -1.25 9.26 -5.00
N TRP A 274 -1.22 7.98 -5.38
CA TRP A 274 -1.08 7.60 -6.78
C TRP A 274 -2.31 8.02 -7.57
N ASN A 275 -2.07 8.89 -8.55
CA ASN A 275 -3.13 9.62 -9.23
C ASN A 275 -3.80 8.78 -10.32
N ARG A 276 -5.11 8.93 -10.45
CA ARG A 276 -5.90 8.36 -11.52
C ARG A 276 -5.56 8.94 -12.89
N PHE A 277 -5.23 10.23 -12.94
CA PHE A 277 -4.92 10.96 -14.16
C PHE A 277 -3.43 11.32 -14.21
N CYS A 278 -2.63 10.49 -14.87
CA CYS A 278 -1.23 10.76 -15.12
C CYS A 278 -1.05 11.21 -16.57
N LEU A 279 -0.75 12.49 -16.78
CA LEU A 279 -0.59 13.08 -18.12
C LEU A 279 0.50 12.37 -18.92
N TYR A 280 1.63 12.08 -18.28
CA TYR A 280 2.76 11.41 -18.94
C TYR A 280 2.38 10.01 -19.46
N GLU A 281 1.68 9.21 -18.66
CA GLU A 281 1.21 7.89 -19.10
C GLU A 281 0.16 8.00 -20.20
N ILE A 282 -0.81 8.89 -20.06
CA ILE A 282 -1.87 9.08 -21.06
C ILE A 282 -1.24 9.44 -22.40
N ALA A 283 -0.37 10.44 -22.44
CA ALA A 283 0.32 10.87 -23.67
C ALA A 283 1.25 9.79 -24.22
N GLY A 284 2.05 9.15 -23.36
CA GLY A 284 3.00 8.12 -23.76
C GLY A 284 2.33 6.86 -24.33
N TYR A 285 1.19 6.44 -23.78
CA TYR A 285 0.45 5.29 -24.32
C TYR A 285 -0.43 5.65 -25.50
N ALA A 286 -0.93 6.89 -25.60
CA ALA A 286 -1.57 7.39 -26.81
C ALA A 286 -0.59 7.37 -28.00
N TYR A 287 0.62 7.91 -27.82
CA TYR A 287 1.69 7.85 -28.82
C TYR A 287 2.02 6.42 -29.27
N ARG A 288 1.93 5.44 -28.40
CA ARG A 288 2.19 4.03 -28.68
C ARG A 288 0.98 3.26 -29.19
N MET A 289 -0.12 3.93 -29.46
CA MET A 289 -1.38 3.33 -29.93
C MET A 289 -1.87 2.19 -29.00
N ASN A 290 -1.67 2.35 -27.67
CA ASN A 290 -2.10 1.37 -26.68
C ASN A 290 -3.22 1.93 -25.78
N PRO A 291 -4.48 1.94 -26.26
CA PRO A 291 -5.61 2.53 -25.53
C PRO A 291 -5.94 1.78 -24.22
N ALA A 292 -5.72 0.46 -24.17
CA ALA A 292 -5.96 -0.32 -22.96
C ALA A 292 -5.10 0.15 -21.79
N MET A 293 -3.84 0.52 -22.08
CA MET A 293 -2.89 1.00 -21.10
C MET A 293 -3.15 2.47 -20.75
N MET A 294 -3.60 3.28 -21.69
CA MET A 294 -3.95 4.69 -21.48
C MET A 294 -5.05 4.86 -20.42
N VAL A 295 -6.04 3.93 -20.40
CA VAL A 295 -7.19 4.00 -19.48
C VAL A 295 -7.08 3.04 -18.28
N ALA A 296 -5.94 2.38 -18.09
CA ALA A 296 -5.81 1.35 -17.06
C ALA A 296 -6.06 1.88 -15.64
N ARG A 297 -5.59 3.13 -15.34
CA ARG A 297 -5.81 3.78 -14.04
C ARG A 297 -7.26 4.23 -13.81
N LEU A 298 -8.11 4.23 -14.82
CA LEU A 298 -9.53 4.58 -14.65
C LEU A 298 -10.33 3.45 -14.01
N ARG A 299 -9.79 2.23 -13.97
CA ARG A 299 -10.40 1.08 -13.30
C ARG A 299 -10.02 1.06 -11.82
N ASN A 300 -10.95 0.70 -10.95
CA ASN A 300 -10.69 0.45 -9.52
C ASN A 300 -11.29 -0.92 -9.13
N PRO A 301 -10.48 -1.81 -8.59
CA PRO A 301 -9.02 -1.68 -8.45
C PRO A 301 -8.31 -1.58 -9.80
N VAL A 302 -7.17 -0.92 -9.82
CA VAL A 302 -6.33 -0.85 -11.02
C VAL A 302 -5.83 -2.26 -11.35
N PRO A 303 -5.82 -2.67 -12.65
CA PRO A 303 -5.30 -3.98 -13.02
C PRO A 303 -3.91 -4.22 -12.42
N VAL A 304 -3.78 -5.31 -11.67
CA VAL A 304 -2.54 -5.67 -10.97
C VAL A 304 -1.39 -5.80 -11.96
N GLY A 305 -0.20 -5.38 -11.53
CA GLY A 305 0.96 -5.26 -12.42
C GLY A 305 1.27 -3.84 -12.83
N ARG A 306 0.37 -2.92 -12.53
CA ARG A 306 0.60 -1.49 -12.59
C ARG A 306 1.12 -0.94 -11.28
N SER A 307 0.70 -1.52 -10.14
CA SER A 307 1.34 -1.25 -8.86
C SER A 307 2.66 -2.03 -8.76
N ARG A 308 3.67 -1.37 -8.23
CA ARG A 308 5.03 -1.89 -8.13
C ARG A 308 5.13 -3.19 -7.32
N PHE A 309 4.23 -3.39 -6.38
CA PHE A 309 4.22 -4.53 -5.48
C PHE A 309 3.16 -5.57 -5.84
N CYS A 310 2.45 -5.40 -6.96
CA CYS A 310 1.37 -6.29 -7.43
C CYS A 310 0.34 -6.64 -6.35
N VAL A 311 0.11 -5.70 -5.45
CA VAL A 311 -0.97 -5.75 -4.48
C VAL A 311 -2.20 -5.03 -5.03
N THR A 312 -3.36 -5.33 -4.48
CA THR A 312 -4.61 -4.63 -4.83
C THR A 312 -4.43 -3.13 -4.55
N THR A 313 -4.61 -2.32 -5.59
CA THR A 313 -4.32 -0.89 -5.52
C THR A 313 -5.46 -0.11 -6.18
N ASN A 314 -5.95 0.91 -5.51
CA ASN A 314 -6.93 1.85 -6.02
C ASN A 314 -6.24 3.14 -6.47
N SER A 315 -6.68 3.72 -7.57
CA SER A 315 -6.26 5.05 -7.99
C SER A 315 -7.32 6.07 -7.62
N TYR A 316 -6.88 7.24 -7.17
CA TYR A 316 -7.77 8.34 -6.83
C TYR A 316 -7.45 9.58 -7.67
N SER A 317 -8.48 10.29 -8.11
CA SER A 317 -8.33 11.70 -8.48
C SER A 317 -8.48 12.55 -7.22
N VAL A 318 -8.01 13.79 -7.24
CA VAL A 318 -8.20 14.74 -6.13
C VAL A 318 -9.67 14.80 -5.70
N GLY A 319 -10.61 14.95 -6.65
CA GLY A 319 -12.04 15.02 -6.32
C GLY A 319 -12.65 13.70 -5.82
N SER A 320 -12.12 12.52 -6.21
CA SER A 320 -12.61 11.24 -5.67
C SER A 320 -12.07 10.95 -4.28
N LEU A 321 -10.85 11.37 -3.98
CA LEU A 321 -10.29 11.32 -2.65
C LEU A 321 -11.01 12.29 -1.71
N ASP A 322 -11.16 13.53 -2.14
CA ASP A 322 -11.79 14.59 -1.36
C ASP A 322 -13.22 14.24 -0.93
N ARG A 323 -14.02 13.58 -1.76
CA ARG A 323 -15.35 13.08 -1.38
C ARG A 323 -15.34 12.12 -0.19
N ILE A 324 -14.24 11.41 0.05
CA ILE A 324 -14.09 10.52 1.19
C ILE A 324 -13.58 11.31 2.39
N VAL A 325 -12.55 12.11 2.20
CA VAL A 325 -11.81 12.81 3.26
C VAL A 325 -12.56 14.01 3.82
N SER A 326 -13.34 14.71 2.97
CA SER A 326 -14.05 15.96 3.34
C SER A 326 -15.11 15.82 4.44
N LYS A 327 -15.45 14.59 4.82
CA LYS A 327 -16.31 14.33 5.99
C LYS A 327 -15.66 14.78 7.31
N TRP A 328 -14.34 14.77 7.37
CA TRP A 328 -13.55 15.01 8.58
C TRP A 328 -12.48 16.07 8.43
N PHE A 329 -12.05 16.37 7.19
CA PHE A 329 -10.95 17.27 6.90
C PHE A 329 -11.29 18.20 5.74
N LYS A 330 -10.83 19.44 5.82
CA LYS A 330 -10.98 20.45 4.77
C LYS A 330 -9.72 20.49 3.91
N LEU A 331 -9.88 20.37 2.60
CA LEU A 331 -8.76 20.48 1.64
C LEU A 331 -8.23 21.92 1.61
N GLU A 332 -6.94 22.10 1.84
CA GLU A 332 -6.23 23.38 1.79
C GLU A 332 -5.40 23.56 0.53
N GLY A 333 -4.78 22.50 0.06
CA GLY A 333 -3.91 22.59 -1.10
C GLY A 333 -3.59 21.25 -1.74
N VAL A 334 -3.18 21.31 -2.99
CA VAL A 334 -2.77 20.14 -3.78
C VAL A 334 -1.51 20.50 -4.56
N ARG A 335 -0.51 19.62 -4.52
CA ARG A 335 0.67 19.66 -5.38
C ARG A 335 0.73 18.40 -6.25
N GLY A 336 0.84 18.57 -7.56
CA GLY A 336 1.11 17.47 -8.48
C GLY A 336 2.60 17.11 -8.44
N VAL A 337 2.92 15.83 -8.57
CA VAL A 337 4.32 15.35 -8.64
C VAL A 337 4.46 14.46 -9.86
N GLU A 338 5.58 14.60 -10.56
CA GLU A 338 5.84 13.90 -11.83
C GLU A 338 4.76 14.20 -12.89
N ILE A 339 4.57 15.50 -13.17
CA ILE A 339 3.60 16.01 -14.16
C ILE A 339 4.19 15.84 -15.56
N LEU A 340 5.41 16.35 -15.75
CA LEU A 340 6.19 16.29 -16.99
C LEU A 340 7.28 15.21 -16.95
N LEU A 341 7.62 14.75 -15.75
CA LEU A 341 8.57 13.68 -15.53
C LEU A 341 7.90 12.31 -15.70
N PRO A 342 8.63 11.29 -16.19
CA PRO A 342 8.09 9.96 -16.32
C PRO A 342 7.83 9.33 -14.96
N PRO A 343 6.75 8.56 -14.78
CA PRO A 343 6.57 7.71 -13.61
C PRO A 343 7.73 6.72 -13.41
N SER A 344 7.91 6.23 -12.21
CA SER A 344 9.02 5.35 -11.84
C SER A 344 9.14 4.07 -12.69
N ASN A 345 8.03 3.54 -13.22
CA ASN A 345 8.00 2.41 -14.17
C ASN A 345 8.44 2.77 -15.58
N LEU A 346 8.52 4.06 -15.90
CA LEU A 346 8.94 4.60 -17.20
C LEU A 346 10.27 5.36 -17.12
N VAL A 347 11.05 5.18 -16.06
CA VAL A 347 12.34 5.85 -15.81
C VAL A 347 13.33 5.75 -16.99
N ARG A 348 13.25 4.69 -17.79
CA ARG A 348 14.04 4.51 -19.01
C ARG A 348 13.82 5.59 -20.09
N TYR A 349 12.75 6.37 -19.97
CA TYR A 349 12.42 7.47 -20.90
C TYR A 349 12.79 8.84 -20.34
N LEU A 350 13.61 8.89 -19.30
CA LEU A 350 14.15 10.14 -18.79
C LEU A 350 14.95 10.85 -19.91
N PRO A 351 14.78 12.16 -20.05
CA PRO A 351 15.54 12.94 -21.00
C PRO A 351 17.03 13.02 -20.58
N PRO A 352 17.93 13.37 -21.50
CA PRO A 352 19.34 13.58 -21.16
C PRO A 352 19.51 14.56 -20.00
N ARG A 353 20.53 14.38 -19.17
CA ARG A 353 20.75 15.13 -17.91
C ARG A 353 20.61 16.66 -18.03
N ARG A 354 21.02 17.25 -19.16
CA ARG A 354 20.91 18.72 -19.39
C ARG A 354 19.44 19.14 -19.51
N LEU A 355 18.64 18.37 -20.23
CA LEU A 355 17.22 18.62 -20.43
C LEU A 355 16.41 18.23 -19.19
N LEU A 356 16.84 17.20 -18.47
CA LEU A 356 16.19 16.75 -17.23
C LEU A 356 16.07 17.88 -16.21
N ARG A 357 17.16 18.62 -15.94
CA ARG A 357 17.13 19.76 -15.01
C ARG A 357 16.14 20.86 -15.41
N LEU A 358 15.94 21.05 -16.71
CA LEU A 358 14.95 22.01 -17.19
C LEU A 358 13.53 21.50 -16.98
N VAL A 359 13.29 20.22 -17.29
CA VAL A 359 12.00 19.57 -17.07
C VAL A 359 11.65 19.54 -15.58
N GLU A 360 12.62 19.25 -14.70
CA GLU A 360 12.46 19.30 -13.23
C GLU A 360 11.99 20.70 -12.75
N LYS A 361 12.60 21.75 -13.27
CA LYS A 361 12.21 23.15 -12.94
C LYS A 361 10.78 23.46 -13.38
N PHE A 362 10.39 23.03 -14.57
CA PHE A 362 9.02 23.20 -15.05
C PHE A 362 8.03 22.35 -14.28
N ASP A 363 8.39 21.11 -13.94
CA ASP A 363 7.56 20.23 -13.12
C ASP A 363 7.21 20.88 -11.77
N VAL A 364 8.24 21.42 -11.10
CA VAL A 364 8.07 22.17 -9.84
C VAL A 364 7.25 23.46 -10.04
N ALA A 365 7.46 24.19 -11.13
CA ALA A 365 6.69 25.41 -11.41
C ALA A 365 5.18 25.14 -11.62
N LEU A 366 4.84 23.95 -12.12
CA LEU A 366 3.47 23.53 -12.40
C LEU A 366 2.78 22.86 -11.20
N GLU A 367 3.54 22.39 -10.19
CA GLU A 367 3.03 21.52 -9.13
C GLU A 367 1.83 22.06 -8.34
N GLY A 368 1.75 23.41 -8.16
CA GLY A 368 0.64 24.08 -7.46
C GLY A 368 -0.43 24.64 -8.39
N LEU A 369 -0.21 24.65 -9.70
CA LEU A 369 -1.07 25.34 -10.66
C LEU A 369 -2.19 24.42 -11.18
N PHE A 370 -3.44 24.87 -11.08
CA PHE A 370 -4.56 24.20 -11.74
C PHE A 370 -4.50 24.41 -13.28
N PRO A 371 -4.77 23.38 -14.10
CA PRO A 371 -5.14 22.01 -13.74
C PRO A 371 -3.95 21.05 -13.53
N TRP A 372 -2.72 21.49 -13.71
CA TRP A 372 -1.49 20.69 -13.74
C TRP A 372 -1.26 19.92 -12.43
N ASN A 373 -1.58 20.54 -11.29
CA ASN A 373 -1.49 19.93 -9.97
C ASN A 373 -2.37 18.67 -9.78
N ARG A 374 -3.19 18.33 -10.77
CA ARG A 374 -4.08 17.14 -10.78
C ARG A 374 -3.69 16.11 -11.84
N LEU A 375 -2.60 16.33 -12.57
CA LEU A 375 -2.22 15.54 -13.74
C LEU A 375 -0.87 14.82 -13.61
N GLY A 376 -0.22 14.91 -12.46
CA GLY A 376 1.01 14.18 -12.15
C GLY A 376 0.80 12.69 -11.92
N ASP A 377 1.88 11.93 -11.85
CA ASP A 377 1.83 10.51 -11.46
C ASP A 377 1.27 10.34 -10.06
N HIS A 378 1.68 11.24 -9.15
CA HIS A 378 1.14 11.39 -7.81
C HIS A 378 0.63 12.81 -7.60
N PHE A 379 -0.15 12.97 -6.55
CA PHE A 379 -0.42 14.26 -5.96
C PHE A 379 -0.26 14.20 -4.44
N LEU A 380 0.16 15.31 -3.86
CA LEU A 380 0.24 15.54 -2.43
C LEU A 380 -0.88 16.50 -2.04
N ALA A 381 -1.81 16.04 -1.20
CA ALA A 381 -2.94 16.83 -0.74
C ALA A 381 -2.76 17.17 0.74
N VAL A 382 -2.92 18.45 1.08
CA VAL A 382 -2.87 18.97 2.45
C VAL A 382 -4.29 19.28 2.89
N TYR A 383 -4.65 18.73 4.04
CA TYR A 383 -5.95 18.93 4.68
C TYR A 383 -5.79 19.48 6.08
N GLU A 384 -6.81 20.17 6.57
CA GLU A 384 -6.95 20.61 7.96
C GLU A 384 -8.11 19.87 8.63
N SER A 385 -7.91 19.40 9.87
CA SER A 385 -8.95 18.76 10.69
C SER A 385 -10.08 19.75 11.01
N VAL A 386 -11.32 19.40 10.66
CA VAL A 386 -12.51 20.22 10.86
C VAL A 386 -13.19 19.81 12.15
N GLY A 387 -13.14 20.68 13.19
CA GLY A 387 -13.91 20.49 14.42
C GLY A 387 -13.54 19.21 15.17
N GLY A 388 -12.29 19.03 15.53
CA GLY A 388 -11.84 17.90 16.36
C GLY A 388 -12.29 18.06 17.81
N HIS A 389 -12.85 17.01 18.39
CA HIS A 389 -12.93 16.86 19.82
C HIS A 389 -11.54 16.94 20.43
N VAL A 390 -11.36 17.85 21.36
CA VAL A 390 -10.92 17.68 22.74
C VAL A 390 -10.45 19.02 23.29
N GLU A 391 -11.19 19.57 24.21
CA GLU A 391 -10.63 20.24 25.35
C GLU A 391 -9.78 19.21 26.12
N GLY A 392 -8.52 19.13 25.82
CA GLY A 392 -7.51 18.30 26.46
C GLY A 392 -6.28 19.13 26.74
N LYS A 393 -5.93 19.27 28.00
CA LYS A 393 -4.72 19.86 28.55
C LYS A 393 -3.52 19.71 27.61
N GLY A 394 -2.76 20.78 27.49
CA GLY A 394 -1.63 20.96 26.59
C GLY A 394 -0.76 19.72 26.37
N ALA A 395 -0.21 19.63 25.19
CA ALA A 395 0.63 18.53 24.71
C ALA A 395 1.56 18.01 25.81
N GLY A 396 1.20 16.87 26.39
CA GLY A 396 2.13 16.09 27.19
C GLY A 396 3.27 15.66 26.29
N GLY A 397 4.49 15.88 26.69
CA GLY A 397 5.66 15.37 25.98
C GLY A 397 5.53 13.85 25.78
N PRO A 398 6.29 13.26 24.83
CA PRO A 398 6.25 11.82 24.57
C PRO A 398 6.40 11.04 25.88
N PRO A 399 5.67 9.92 26.05
CA PRO A 399 5.78 9.10 27.25
C PRO A 399 7.24 8.65 27.40
N PRO A 400 7.77 8.53 28.64
CA PRO A 400 9.11 8.01 28.88
C PRO A 400 9.20 6.60 28.30
N LEU A 401 10.31 6.31 27.62
CA LEU A 401 10.59 4.97 27.08
C LEU A 401 10.40 3.91 28.20
N PRO A 402 9.79 2.76 27.92
CA PRO A 402 9.70 1.67 28.88
C PRO A 402 11.09 1.33 29.39
N GLY A 403 11.31 1.47 30.68
CA GLY A 403 12.61 1.35 31.36
C GLY A 403 13.24 -0.01 31.03
N ARG A 404 14.53 0.00 30.70
CA ARG A 404 15.37 -1.21 30.75
C ARG A 404 15.15 -1.85 32.12
N SER A 405 14.59 -3.05 32.15
CA SER A 405 14.52 -3.87 33.35
C SER A 405 15.92 -3.93 33.98
N GLN A 406 16.03 -3.36 35.16
CA GLN A 406 17.24 -3.48 35.98
C GLN A 406 17.54 -4.97 36.12
N LYS A 407 18.71 -5.39 35.67
CA LYS A 407 19.28 -6.69 36.07
C LYS A 407 19.32 -6.72 37.59
N VAL A 408 18.47 -7.55 38.16
CA VAL A 408 18.63 -7.97 39.56
C VAL A 408 19.93 -8.73 39.61
N GLN A 409 20.92 -8.16 40.30
CA GLN A 409 22.07 -8.88 40.83
C GLN A 409 21.59 -9.67 42.05
N GLY A 410 21.80 -10.94 42.01
CA GLY A 410 21.60 -11.90 43.10
C GLY A 410 22.18 -13.23 42.67
#